data_1fb03a50efca81763271cf446ef1ee73
#
_entry.id   1fb03a50efca81763271cf446ef1ee73
#
_cell.length_a   1.000
_cell.length_b   1.000
_cell.length_c   1.000
_cell.angle_alpha   90.00
_cell.angle_beta   90.00
_cell.angle_gamma   90.00
#
_symmetry.space_group_name_H-M   'P 1'
#
loop_
_entity.id
_entity.type
_entity.pdbx_description
1 polymer ?
#
loop_
_entity_poly.entity_id
_entity_poly.type
_entity_poly.pdbx_seq_one_letter_code
_entity_poly.pdbx_strand_id
1 'polypeptide(L)'
;MLGSEQTHIEVTSGSEFYFTFDTSDSSGLPVNIDITSDKSAGWRHTGSDYLEFMDRFFQGEQVNGMHLNLTDRHQAKEPSEYNLSLTITDDASNTVTREWTIIISDGSGPTIIPNIISNGTLISPESPARAGEGITLSLTESFDDLDAIDDVSWEVRVDGQVIAETALWSEIEKLPLPLYEPAIYLIHIIARDSADNMEQISFGLAVSPALGVFPSVLDYHVIGDLVEGEAVNIIVTMQNTGADIGSGILCSGTVCSDEVVVSAADPAGPGVFSAELVLNLNNTDPINLRFVWSSDSAGSEGVLEIDNDYVVVSQWQMPMQVLLGVLSVLMLLAWLAHRTWGTESQRP
;
A
#
# COMPACT_ATOMS: atom_id res chain seq x y z
N MET A 1 -27.23 -5.50 -41.62
CA MET A 1 -27.06 -4.93 -42.95
C MET A 1 -26.96 -3.43 -42.84
N LEU A 2 -25.80 -2.87 -43.07
CA LEU A 2 -25.63 -1.43 -43.20
C LEU A 2 -26.33 -1.03 -44.51
N GLY A 3 -27.21 -0.04 -44.43
CA GLY A 3 -27.89 0.47 -45.62
C GLY A 3 -26.87 1.08 -46.60
N SER A 4 -27.18 1.13 -47.89
CA SER A 4 -26.30 1.63 -48.96
C SER A 4 -25.89 3.11 -48.83
N GLU A 5 -26.31 3.80 -47.79
CA GLU A 5 -26.04 5.21 -47.53
C GLU A 5 -25.20 5.48 -46.27
N GLN A 6 -24.87 4.44 -45.49
CA GLN A 6 -24.08 4.63 -44.28
C GLN A 6 -22.59 4.71 -44.65
N THR A 7 -22.01 5.89 -44.50
CA THR A 7 -20.60 6.19 -44.78
C THR A 7 -19.73 6.22 -43.52
N HIS A 8 -20.35 6.17 -42.34
CA HIS A 8 -19.65 6.17 -41.04
C HIS A 8 -20.00 4.90 -40.28
N ILE A 9 -18.98 4.22 -39.77
CA ILE A 9 -19.09 3.01 -38.97
C ILE A 9 -18.38 3.28 -37.63
N GLU A 10 -19.11 3.16 -36.56
CA GLU A 10 -18.55 3.26 -35.23
C GLU A 10 -18.27 1.86 -34.69
N VAL A 11 -17.05 1.64 -34.18
CA VAL A 11 -16.60 0.40 -33.56
C VAL A 11 -15.94 0.72 -32.23
N THR A 12 -16.04 -0.19 -31.28
CA THR A 12 -15.50 0.01 -29.93
C THR A 12 -14.10 -0.60 -29.86
N SER A 13 -13.14 0.10 -29.27
CA SER A 13 -11.82 -0.43 -28.96
C SER A 13 -11.91 -1.67 -28.07
N GLY A 14 -10.90 -2.52 -28.09
CA GLY A 14 -10.91 -3.80 -27.38
C GLY A 14 -11.80 -4.87 -28.00
N SER A 15 -12.41 -4.63 -29.18
CA SER A 15 -13.30 -5.57 -29.87
C SER A 15 -12.76 -6.01 -31.22
N GLU A 16 -13.36 -7.09 -31.76
CA GLU A 16 -13.19 -7.50 -33.14
C GLU A 16 -14.40 -7.07 -33.97
N PHE A 17 -14.17 -6.46 -35.11
CA PHE A 17 -15.21 -6.02 -36.01
C PHE A 17 -15.08 -6.71 -37.36
N TYR A 18 -16.20 -7.23 -37.87
CA TYR A 18 -16.29 -7.89 -39.19
C TYR A 18 -17.23 -7.11 -40.08
N PHE A 19 -16.74 -6.74 -41.24
CA PHE A 19 -17.48 -6.05 -42.28
C PHE A 19 -17.57 -6.93 -43.50
N THR A 20 -18.79 -7.33 -43.92
CA THR A 20 -19.02 -8.18 -45.08
C THR A 20 -19.78 -7.42 -46.19
N PHE A 21 -19.47 -7.71 -47.41
CA PHE A 21 -20.14 -7.13 -48.56
C PHE A 21 -20.33 -8.17 -49.67
N ASP A 22 -21.42 -8.02 -50.43
CA ASP A 22 -21.72 -8.83 -51.60
C ASP A 22 -21.39 -8.03 -52.82
N THR A 23 -20.80 -8.72 -53.79
CA THR A 23 -20.51 -8.14 -55.11
C THR A 23 -21.19 -8.96 -56.20
N SER A 24 -21.85 -8.29 -57.11
CA SER A 24 -22.42 -8.94 -58.27
C SER A 24 -22.26 -8.07 -59.52
N ASP A 25 -21.97 -8.69 -60.62
CA ASP A 25 -22.01 -8.07 -61.94
C ASP A 25 -23.11 -8.71 -62.78
N SER A 26 -23.77 -7.89 -63.61
CA SER A 26 -24.86 -8.32 -64.49
C SER A 26 -24.44 -9.31 -65.59
N SER A 27 -23.14 -9.37 -65.90
CA SER A 27 -22.55 -10.33 -66.81
C SER A 27 -22.35 -11.70 -66.18
N GLY A 28 -22.36 -11.82 -64.87
CA GLY A 28 -22.01 -13.05 -64.16
C GLY A 28 -20.52 -13.38 -64.17
N LEU A 29 -19.67 -12.46 -64.63
CA LEU A 29 -18.22 -12.62 -64.64
C LEU A 29 -17.59 -12.23 -63.32
N PRO A 30 -16.43 -12.78 -62.99
CA PRO A 30 -15.69 -12.38 -61.79
C PRO A 30 -15.37 -10.88 -61.77
N VAL A 31 -15.39 -10.29 -60.59
CA VAL A 31 -14.96 -8.89 -60.36
C VAL A 31 -13.67 -8.87 -59.56
N ASN A 32 -12.84 -7.88 -59.83
CA ASN A 32 -11.65 -7.63 -59.02
C ASN A 32 -12.02 -6.68 -57.87
N ILE A 33 -11.61 -7.04 -56.67
CA ILE A 33 -11.91 -6.28 -55.45
C ILE A 33 -10.60 -5.76 -54.91
N ASP A 34 -10.52 -4.45 -54.75
CA ASP A 34 -9.40 -3.76 -54.13
C ASP A 34 -9.88 -2.95 -52.93
N ILE A 35 -9.26 -3.19 -51.74
CA ILE A 35 -9.54 -2.50 -50.50
C ILE A 35 -8.29 -1.76 -50.06
N THR A 36 -8.42 -0.48 -49.87
CA THR A 36 -7.35 0.38 -49.41
C THR A 36 -7.80 1.17 -48.17
N SER A 37 -6.84 1.49 -47.32
CA SER A 37 -7.00 2.37 -46.18
C SER A 37 -5.97 3.50 -46.21
N ASP A 38 -6.33 4.66 -45.77
CA ASP A 38 -5.41 5.80 -45.62
C ASP A 38 -4.30 5.54 -44.60
N LYS A 39 -4.47 4.51 -43.72
CA LYS A 39 -3.50 4.06 -42.72
C LYS A 39 -2.76 2.77 -43.12
N SER A 40 -2.88 2.31 -44.35
CA SER A 40 -2.44 1.00 -44.79
C SER A 40 -0.95 0.68 -44.58
N ALA A 41 -0.08 1.66 -44.54
CA ALA A 41 1.36 1.45 -44.38
C ALA A 41 1.83 1.21 -42.93
N GLY A 42 1.03 1.54 -41.96
CA GLY A 42 1.40 1.45 -40.53
C GLY A 42 0.51 0.52 -39.70
N TRP A 43 -0.44 -0.09 -40.31
CA TRP A 43 -1.53 -0.76 -39.64
C TRP A 43 -1.23 -2.12 -39.04
N ARG A 44 -0.18 -2.76 -39.51
CA ARG A 44 0.24 -4.05 -39.01
C ARG A 44 1.38 -3.85 -38.01
N HIS A 45 1.10 -3.27 -36.89
CA HIS A 45 2.02 -3.31 -35.77
C HIS A 45 1.71 -4.52 -34.91
N THR A 46 2.75 -5.14 -34.41
CA THR A 46 2.64 -6.19 -33.40
C THR A 46 1.90 -5.63 -32.20
N GLY A 47 0.71 -6.14 -31.96
CA GLY A 47 -0.10 -5.80 -30.82
C GLY A 47 -1.07 -4.63 -31.01
N SER A 48 -1.21 -4.09 -32.21
CA SER A 48 -2.15 -3.01 -32.51
C SER A 48 -3.24 -3.44 -33.49
N ASP A 49 -4.00 -2.48 -33.96
CA ASP A 49 -5.10 -2.69 -34.92
C ASP A 49 -4.67 -3.53 -36.12
N TYR A 50 -5.49 -4.43 -36.45
CA TYR A 50 -5.25 -5.37 -37.55
C TYR A 50 -6.43 -5.36 -38.52
N LEU A 51 -6.17 -4.97 -39.79
CA LEU A 51 -7.13 -5.02 -40.87
C LEU A 51 -6.72 -6.09 -41.84
N GLU A 52 -7.59 -7.02 -42.10
CA GLU A 52 -7.38 -8.11 -43.04
C GLU A 52 -8.56 -8.22 -44.03
N PHE A 53 -8.25 -8.36 -45.31
CA PHE A 53 -9.23 -8.83 -46.27
C PHE A 53 -9.50 -10.30 -46.03
N MET A 54 -10.79 -10.67 -45.91
CA MET A 54 -11.22 -12.04 -45.69
C MET A 54 -12.11 -12.52 -46.80
N ASP A 55 -11.75 -13.70 -47.28
CA ASP A 55 -12.60 -14.54 -48.10
C ASP A 55 -12.95 -15.77 -47.25
N ARG A 56 -14.14 -15.80 -46.71
CA ARG A 56 -14.58 -16.91 -45.85
C ARG A 56 -16.05 -17.25 -46.03
N PHE A 57 -16.41 -18.46 -45.56
CA PHE A 57 -17.78 -18.89 -45.51
C PHE A 57 -18.48 -18.36 -44.24
N PHE A 58 -19.60 -17.71 -44.48
CA PHE A 58 -20.52 -17.28 -43.41
C PHE A 58 -21.87 -17.93 -43.64
N GLN A 59 -22.39 -18.70 -42.66
CA GLN A 59 -23.62 -19.47 -42.79
C GLN A 59 -23.70 -20.42 -44.00
N GLY A 60 -22.53 -20.87 -44.51
CA GLY A 60 -22.44 -21.76 -45.64
C GLY A 60 -22.30 -21.09 -47.02
N GLU A 61 -22.30 -19.76 -47.04
CA GLU A 61 -22.04 -18.97 -48.25
C GLU A 61 -20.66 -18.33 -48.18
N GLN A 62 -20.00 -18.25 -49.31
CA GLN A 62 -18.73 -17.51 -49.40
C GLN A 62 -19.03 -16.02 -49.45
N VAL A 63 -18.45 -15.27 -48.51
CA VAL A 63 -18.61 -13.82 -48.41
C VAL A 63 -17.25 -13.14 -48.42
N ASN A 64 -17.18 -12.02 -49.09
CA ASN A 64 -16.03 -11.12 -49.02
C ASN A 64 -16.21 -10.17 -47.87
N GLY A 65 -15.11 -9.84 -47.19
CA GLY A 65 -15.21 -8.97 -46.04
C GLY A 65 -13.87 -8.49 -45.55
N MET A 66 -13.95 -7.75 -44.48
CA MET A 66 -12.81 -7.22 -43.75
C MET A 66 -12.96 -7.58 -42.29
N HIS A 67 -11.86 -7.88 -41.67
CA HIS A 67 -11.72 -8.08 -40.24
C HIS A 67 -10.85 -6.96 -39.68
N LEU A 68 -11.38 -6.22 -38.76
CA LEU A 68 -10.66 -5.23 -37.97
C LEU A 68 -10.58 -5.73 -36.53
N ASN A 69 -9.36 -6.05 -36.08
CA ASN A 69 -9.08 -6.49 -34.72
C ASN A 69 -8.50 -5.33 -33.94
N LEU A 70 -9.20 -4.93 -32.90
CA LEU A 70 -8.84 -3.82 -32.00
C LEU A 70 -8.52 -4.31 -30.58
N THR A 71 -8.35 -5.63 -30.37
CA THR A 71 -8.21 -6.23 -29.05
C THR A 71 -6.86 -5.96 -28.38
N ASP A 72 -5.84 -5.65 -29.17
CA ASP A 72 -4.46 -5.50 -28.70
C ASP A 72 -3.90 -4.08 -28.88
N ARG A 73 -4.74 -3.07 -28.78
CA ARG A 73 -4.27 -1.68 -28.83
C ARG A 73 -3.49 -1.35 -27.54
N HIS A 74 -2.35 -0.71 -27.71
CA HIS A 74 -1.43 -0.46 -26.60
C HIS A 74 -1.16 1.00 -26.29
N GLN A 75 -1.52 1.92 -27.16
CA GLN A 75 -1.13 3.32 -26.98
C GLN A 75 -2.01 4.28 -27.77
N ALA A 76 -2.20 5.49 -27.24
CA ALA A 76 -2.82 6.64 -27.90
C ALA A 76 -2.14 7.10 -29.23
N LYS A 77 -1.14 6.39 -29.71
CA LYS A 77 -0.53 6.64 -31.02
C LYS A 77 -1.32 6.00 -32.17
N GLU A 78 -2.21 5.11 -31.85
CA GLU A 78 -3.07 4.47 -32.83
C GLU A 78 -4.17 5.46 -33.24
N PRO A 79 -4.49 5.56 -34.56
CA PRO A 79 -5.53 6.46 -35.01
C PRO A 79 -6.90 6.03 -34.48
N SER A 80 -7.72 6.99 -34.09
CA SER A 80 -9.13 6.77 -33.72
C SER A 80 -10.08 6.83 -34.92
N GLU A 81 -9.56 7.12 -36.12
CA GLU A 81 -10.35 7.23 -37.35
C GLU A 81 -9.58 6.70 -38.54
N TYR A 82 -10.26 5.91 -39.36
CA TYR A 82 -9.73 5.33 -40.58
C TYR A 82 -10.66 5.53 -41.75
N ASN A 83 -10.11 5.89 -42.94
CA ASN A 83 -10.87 5.95 -44.16
C ASN A 83 -10.59 4.70 -45.00
N LEU A 84 -11.64 3.94 -45.26
CA LEU A 84 -11.60 2.76 -46.10
C LEU A 84 -12.18 3.06 -47.48
N SER A 85 -11.51 2.60 -48.50
CA SER A 85 -12.01 2.66 -49.88
C SER A 85 -12.06 1.26 -50.47
N LEU A 86 -13.24 0.85 -50.90
CA LEU A 86 -13.48 -0.40 -51.64
C LEU A 86 -13.70 -0.05 -53.09
N THR A 87 -12.84 -0.57 -53.97
CA THR A 87 -12.96 -0.43 -55.41
C THR A 87 -13.23 -1.78 -56.02
N ILE A 88 -14.30 -1.89 -56.78
CA ILE A 88 -14.71 -3.08 -57.52
C ILE A 88 -14.59 -2.79 -58.99
N THR A 89 -13.88 -3.67 -59.73
CA THR A 89 -13.63 -3.52 -61.15
C THR A 89 -14.10 -4.77 -61.88
N ASP A 90 -14.92 -4.60 -62.95
CA ASP A 90 -15.32 -5.68 -63.83
C ASP A 90 -14.27 -5.95 -64.92
N ASP A 91 -14.50 -7.01 -65.73
CA ASP A 91 -13.62 -7.39 -66.86
C ASP A 91 -13.59 -6.35 -67.97
N ALA A 92 -14.59 -5.47 -68.02
CA ALA A 92 -14.65 -4.37 -69.02
C ALA A 92 -13.97 -3.10 -68.48
N SER A 93 -13.34 -3.15 -67.26
CA SER A 93 -12.70 -2.04 -66.59
C SER A 93 -13.67 -0.96 -66.09
N ASN A 94 -14.96 -1.29 -65.95
CA ASN A 94 -15.84 -0.39 -65.21
C ASN A 94 -15.58 -0.53 -63.71
N THR A 95 -15.57 0.58 -63.00
CA THR A 95 -15.26 0.62 -61.59
C THR A 95 -16.39 1.24 -60.75
N VAL A 96 -16.59 0.67 -59.58
CA VAL A 96 -17.44 1.27 -58.54
C VAL A 96 -16.61 1.39 -57.29
N THR A 97 -16.57 2.59 -56.72
CA THR A 97 -15.86 2.85 -55.45
C THR A 97 -16.87 3.21 -54.35
N ARG A 98 -16.64 2.68 -53.20
CA ARG A 98 -17.33 3.02 -51.96
C ARG A 98 -16.31 3.39 -50.86
N GLU A 99 -16.65 4.41 -50.11
CA GLU A 99 -15.79 4.91 -49.02
C GLU A 99 -16.56 4.89 -47.72
N TRP A 100 -15.86 4.51 -46.64
CA TRP A 100 -16.34 4.53 -45.29
C TRP A 100 -15.30 5.14 -44.38
N THR A 101 -15.79 5.89 -43.39
CA THR A 101 -15.00 6.30 -42.25
C THR A 101 -15.34 5.37 -41.07
N ILE A 102 -14.33 4.67 -40.55
CA ILE A 102 -14.44 3.88 -39.33
C ILE A 102 -13.97 4.77 -38.19
N ILE A 103 -14.85 5.01 -37.25
CA ILE A 103 -14.56 5.76 -36.03
C ILE A 103 -14.43 4.75 -34.89
N ILE A 104 -13.31 4.77 -34.20
CA ILE A 104 -13.06 3.92 -33.04
C ILE A 104 -13.44 4.70 -31.80
N SER A 105 -14.52 4.28 -31.15
CA SER A 105 -14.92 4.82 -29.85
C SER A 105 -14.21 4.13 -28.72
N ASP A 106 -13.92 4.89 -27.67
CA ASP A 106 -13.33 4.36 -26.45
C ASP A 106 -14.38 3.59 -25.64
N GLY A 107 -14.12 2.33 -25.41
CA GLY A 107 -15.00 1.44 -24.65
C GLY A 107 -14.29 0.62 -23.59
N SER A 108 -12.98 0.83 -23.43
CA SER A 108 -12.13 0.17 -22.44
C SER A 108 -11.47 1.19 -21.53
N GLY A 109 -11.40 0.89 -20.25
CA GLY A 109 -10.64 1.71 -19.32
C GLY A 109 -9.14 1.46 -19.39
N PRO A 110 -8.34 2.32 -18.77
CA PRO A 110 -6.89 2.23 -18.77
C PRO A 110 -6.38 0.87 -18.24
N THR A 111 -5.33 0.34 -18.82
CA THR A 111 -4.67 -0.88 -18.31
C THR A 111 -3.69 -0.51 -17.21
N ILE A 112 -3.95 -1.00 -15.98
CA ILE A 112 -3.14 -0.72 -14.79
C ILE A 112 -2.10 -1.82 -14.60
N ILE A 113 -0.80 -1.49 -14.68
CA ILE A 113 0.32 -2.40 -14.45
C ILE A 113 1.18 -1.87 -13.30
N PRO A 114 0.89 -2.30 -12.05
CA PRO A 114 1.63 -1.83 -10.90
C PRO A 114 2.91 -2.64 -10.68
N ASN A 115 4.00 -1.95 -10.42
CA ASN A 115 5.26 -2.50 -9.96
C ASN A 115 5.62 -1.88 -8.62
N ILE A 116 6.04 -2.67 -7.65
CA ILE A 116 6.53 -2.17 -6.38
C ILE A 116 8.06 -2.21 -6.35
N ILE A 117 8.65 -1.08 -6.02
CA ILE A 117 10.10 -0.87 -5.94
C ILE A 117 10.44 -0.57 -4.48
N SER A 118 11.35 -1.32 -3.89
CA SER A 118 11.90 -1.08 -2.56
C SER A 118 13.40 -0.80 -2.69
N ASN A 119 13.82 0.34 -2.17
CA ASN A 119 15.22 0.78 -2.25
C ASN A 119 15.81 0.72 -3.68
N GLY A 120 15.00 1.10 -4.68
CA GLY A 120 15.40 1.12 -6.09
C GLY A 120 15.40 -0.24 -6.81
N THR A 121 14.96 -1.32 -6.16
CA THR A 121 14.90 -2.66 -6.71
C THR A 121 13.45 -3.15 -6.75
N LEU A 122 13.05 -3.79 -7.87
CA LEU A 122 11.74 -4.44 -7.97
C LEU A 122 11.65 -5.55 -6.91
N ILE A 123 10.55 -5.57 -6.16
CA ILE A 123 10.36 -6.59 -5.12
C ILE A 123 10.20 -7.98 -5.73
N SER A 124 10.74 -8.96 -5.02
CA SER A 124 10.62 -10.40 -5.33
C SER A 124 10.56 -11.18 -4.03
N PRO A 125 10.29 -12.50 -4.04
CA PRO A 125 10.38 -13.34 -2.85
C PRO A 125 11.75 -13.28 -2.15
N GLU A 126 12.83 -13.10 -2.93
CA GLU A 126 14.21 -12.99 -2.42
C GLU A 126 14.56 -11.56 -1.98
N SER A 127 13.81 -10.56 -2.49
CA SER A 127 14.00 -9.14 -2.18
C SER A 127 12.66 -8.50 -1.83
N PRO A 128 12.09 -8.79 -0.64
CA PRO A 128 10.80 -8.22 -0.22
C PRO A 128 10.93 -6.74 0.12
N ALA A 129 9.81 -6.01 0.05
CA ALA A 129 9.71 -4.68 0.62
C ALA A 129 9.97 -4.71 2.13
N ARG A 130 10.73 -3.73 2.66
CA ARG A 130 11.06 -3.67 4.09
C ARG A 130 10.70 -2.32 4.69
N ALA A 131 10.28 -2.35 5.93
CA ALA A 131 10.01 -1.17 6.73
C ALA A 131 11.26 -0.28 6.84
N GLY A 132 11.07 1.03 6.73
CA GLY A 132 12.16 2.01 6.75
C GLY A 132 12.92 2.16 5.42
N GLU A 133 12.65 1.33 4.42
CA GLU A 133 13.13 1.53 3.06
C GLU A 133 12.16 2.43 2.27
N GLY A 134 12.67 3.11 1.25
CA GLY A 134 11.83 3.89 0.33
C GLY A 134 11.03 2.94 -0.56
N ILE A 135 9.74 2.78 -0.29
CA ILE A 135 8.84 1.94 -1.08
C ILE A 135 8.10 2.84 -2.07
N THR A 136 8.15 2.49 -3.35
CA THR A 136 7.55 3.25 -4.44
C THR A 136 6.63 2.35 -5.26
N LEU A 137 5.41 2.81 -5.52
CA LEU A 137 4.54 2.26 -6.54
C LEU A 137 4.95 2.87 -7.89
N SER A 138 5.30 2.04 -8.85
CA SER A 138 5.58 2.43 -10.23
C SER A 138 4.45 1.99 -11.13
N LEU A 139 3.87 2.93 -11.87
CA LEU A 139 2.82 2.71 -12.88
C LEU A 139 3.34 2.94 -14.30
N THR A 140 4.67 3.05 -14.48
CA THR A 140 5.31 3.42 -15.76
C THR A 140 4.99 2.48 -16.94
N GLU A 141 4.50 1.28 -16.66
CA GLU A 141 4.10 0.31 -17.68
C GLU A 141 2.59 0.35 -17.99
N SER A 142 1.83 1.16 -17.22
CA SER A 142 0.41 1.35 -17.45
C SER A 142 0.17 2.17 -18.72
N PHE A 143 -0.92 1.90 -19.39
CA PHE A 143 -1.27 2.57 -20.65
C PHE A 143 -2.78 2.60 -20.85
N ASP A 144 -3.20 3.41 -21.81
CA ASP A 144 -4.55 3.40 -22.35
C ASP A 144 -4.50 3.13 -23.85
N ASP A 145 -5.57 2.59 -24.42
CA ASP A 145 -5.60 2.19 -25.83
C ASP A 145 -5.94 3.34 -26.79
N LEU A 146 -6.59 4.39 -26.29
CA LEU A 146 -6.94 5.59 -27.07
C LEU A 146 -6.42 6.88 -26.47
N ASP A 147 -6.42 7.00 -25.14
CA ASP A 147 -5.99 8.20 -24.47
C ASP A 147 -4.47 8.24 -24.25
N ALA A 148 -3.91 9.43 -24.26
CA ALA A 148 -2.58 9.62 -23.73
C ALA A 148 -2.61 9.38 -22.21
N ILE A 149 -1.59 8.73 -21.67
CA ILE A 149 -1.53 8.45 -20.22
C ILE A 149 -1.60 9.71 -19.36
N ASP A 150 -1.21 10.87 -19.93
CA ASP A 150 -1.32 12.19 -19.29
C ASP A 150 -2.77 12.70 -19.18
N ASP A 151 -3.71 12.10 -19.92
CA ASP A 151 -5.14 12.44 -19.89
C ASP A 151 -5.94 11.52 -18.95
N VAL A 152 -5.28 10.49 -18.39
CA VAL A 152 -5.87 9.55 -17.43
C VAL A 152 -5.81 10.13 -16.02
N SER A 153 -6.92 10.06 -15.30
CA SER A 153 -7.00 10.43 -13.88
C SER A 153 -6.78 9.20 -12.99
N TRP A 154 -6.07 9.39 -11.87
CA TRP A 154 -5.62 8.33 -10.99
C TRP A 154 -6.02 8.58 -9.54
N GLU A 155 -6.38 7.51 -8.85
CA GLU A 155 -6.53 7.50 -7.40
C GLU A 155 -5.82 6.27 -6.82
N VAL A 156 -5.00 6.48 -5.78
CA VAL A 156 -4.31 5.41 -5.05
C VAL A 156 -4.68 5.48 -3.59
N ARG A 157 -5.10 4.35 -3.05
CA ARG A 157 -5.43 4.18 -1.63
C ARG A 157 -4.54 3.10 -1.00
N VAL A 158 -4.20 3.33 0.27
CA VAL A 158 -3.56 2.35 1.15
C VAL A 158 -4.46 2.17 2.36
N ASP A 159 -4.90 0.93 2.62
CA ASP A 159 -5.84 0.58 3.70
C ASP A 159 -7.09 1.47 3.72
N GLY A 160 -7.57 1.83 2.52
CA GLY A 160 -8.73 2.69 2.33
C GLY A 160 -8.48 4.20 2.44
N GLN A 161 -7.29 4.63 2.84
CA GLN A 161 -6.89 6.05 2.86
C GLN A 161 -6.35 6.48 1.50
N VAL A 162 -6.84 7.60 0.98
CA VAL A 162 -6.35 8.19 -0.27
C VAL A 162 -4.94 8.74 -0.04
N ILE A 163 -3.96 8.22 -0.79
CA ILE A 163 -2.57 8.66 -0.77
C ILE A 163 -2.31 9.64 -1.91
N ALA A 164 -2.91 9.41 -3.06
CA ALA A 164 -2.86 10.31 -4.20
C ALA A 164 -4.19 10.28 -4.95
N GLU A 165 -4.62 11.45 -5.43
CA GLU A 165 -5.73 11.64 -6.35
C GLU A 165 -5.31 12.77 -7.29
N THR A 166 -5.01 12.46 -8.55
CA THR A 166 -4.41 13.39 -9.49
C THR A 166 -4.65 13.00 -10.95
N ALA A 167 -4.72 14.01 -11.82
CA ALA A 167 -4.65 13.84 -13.26
C ALA A 167 -3.23 14.13 -13.82
N LEU A 168 -2.23 14.42 -12.95
CA LEU A 168 -0.87 14.70 -13.37
C LEU A 168 -0.04 13.41 -13.35
N TRP A 169 0.28 12.87 -14.52
CA TRP A 169 1.08 11.66 -14.67
C TRP A 169 2.40 11.71 -13.91
N SER A 170 3.10 12.83 -13.94
CA SER A 170 4.36 13.02 -13.25
C SER A 170 4.29 12.88 -11.72
N GLU A 171 3.11 12.98 -11.12
CA GLU A 171 2.89 12.79 -9.68
C GLU A 171 2.58 11.33 -9.33
N ILE A 172 2.10 10.54 -10.30
CA ILE A 172 1.60 9.19 -10.06
C ILE A 172 2.48 8.09 -10.66
N GLU A 173 3.24 8.37 -11.74
CA GLU A 173 4.06 7.38 -12.43
C GLU A 173 5.03 6.64 -11.49
N LYS A 174 5.48 7.33 -10.43
CA LYS A 174 6.36 6.80 -9.37
C LYS A 174 5.97 7.41 -8.03
N LEU A 175 4.92 6.84 -7.45
CA LEU A 175 4.35 7.33 -6.20
C LEU A 175 5.06 6.73 -4.99
N PRO A 176 5.71 7.51 -4.11
CA PRO A 176 6.22 7.05 -2.84
C PRO A 176 5.06 6.61 -1.93
N LEU A 177 5.15 5.40 -1.37
CA LEU A 177 4.17 4.88 -0.44
C LEU A 177 4.63 5.08 1.01
N PRO A 178 3.78 5.62 1.92
CA PRO A 178 4.14 5.88 3.31
C PRO A 178 4.07 4.61 4.17
N LEU A 179 4.80 3.55 3.79
CA LEU A 179 4.76 2.23 4.43
C LEU A 179 5.98 2.05 5.32
N TYR A 180 5.93 2.59 6.52
CA TYR A 180 7.08 2.65 7.44
C TYR A 180 7.12 1.49 8.43
N GLU A 181 6.01 0.79 8.65
CA GLU A 181 5.89 -0.29 9.61
C GLU A 181 5.73 -1.65 8.93
N PRO A 182 6.21 -2.74 9.57
CA PRO A 182 5.96 -4.08 9.06
C PRO A 182 4.47 -4.41 9.19
N ALA A 183 3.84 -4.69 8.06
CA ALA A 183 2.42 -5.05 7.98
C ALA A 183 2.07 -5.60 6.59
N ILE A 184 0.84 -6.06 6.44
CA ILE A 184 0.25 -6.35 5.14
C ILE A 184 -0.70 -5.21 4.82
N TYR A 185 -0.36 -4.40 3.83
CA TYR A 185 -1.14 -3.25 3.38
C TYR A 185 -2.00 -3.62 2.18
N LEU A 186 -3.23 -3.17 2.15
CA LEU A 186 -4.12 -3.27 0.99
C LEU A 186 -3.92 -2.03 0.11
N ILE A 187 -3.35 -2.25 -1.08
CA ILE A 187 -3.21 -1.20 -2.10
C ILE A 187 -4.39 -1.30 -3.04
N HIS A 188 -5.04 -0.18 -3.31
CA HIS A 188 -6.13 -0.05 -4.26
C HIS A 188 -5.83 1.09 -5.23
N ILE A 189 -5.89 0.81 -6.53
CA ILE A 189 -5.59 1.75 -7.60
C ILE A 189 -6.80 1.84 -8.51
N ILE A 190 -7.22 3.06 -8.81
CA ILE A 190 -8.30 3.36 -9.73
C ILE A 190 -7.73 4.27 -10.82
N ALA A 191 -8.02 3.96 -12.07
CA ALA A 191 -7.69 4.79 -13.22
C ALA A 191 -8.94 5.06 -14.03
N ARG A 192 -9.07 6.26 -14.59
CA ARG A 192 -10.21 6.71 -15.37
C ARG A 192 -9.72 7.54 -16.54
N ASP A 193 -10.13 7.18 -17.75
CA ASP A 193 -9.82 7.86 -19.01
C ASP A 193 -10.71 9.09 -19.26
N SER A 194 -10.53 9.73 -20.41
CA SER A 194 -11.33 10.90 -20.82
C SER A 194 -12.76 10.55 -21.22
N ALA A 195 -13.03 9.31 -21.60
CA ALA A 195 -14.36 8.80 -21.95
C ALA A 195 -15.17 8.33 -20.72
N ASP A 196 -14.59 8.45 -19.50
CA ASP A 196 -15.17 8.03 -18.23
C ASP A 196 -15.19 6.49 -18.03
N ASN A 197 -14.42 5.74 -18.85
CA ASN A 197 -14.21 4.32 -18.57
C ASN A 197 -13.23 4.17 -17.41
N MET A 198 -13.48 3.18 -16.57
CA MET A 198 -12.75 3.01 -15.32
C MET A 198 -12.21 1.59 -15.18
N GLU A 199 -10.95 1.48 -14.79
CA GLU A 199 -10.34 0.23 -14.34
C GLU A 199 -9.91 0.38 -12.88
N GLN A 200 -9.97 -0.72 -12.13
CA GLN A 200 -9.53 -0.75 -10.75
C GLN A 200 -8.88 -2.07 -10.40
N ILE A 201 -7.81 -2.01 -9.63
CA ILE A 201 -7.14 -3.18 -9.10
C ILE A 201 -6.90 -3.06 -7.60
N SER A 202 -6.83 -4.20 -6.92
CA SER A 202 -6.47 -4.26 -5.50
C SER A 202 -5.55 -5.44 -5.25
N PHE A 203 -4.51 -5.23 -4.45
CA PHE A 203 -3.60 -6.28 -4.04
C PHE A 203 -3.03 -6.03 -2.64
N GLY A 204 -2.64 -7.11 -1.96
CA GLY A 204 -1.94 -7.04 -0.69
C GLY A 204 -0.45 -6.87 -0.89
N LEU A 205 0.16 -5.89 -0.22
CA LEU A 205 1.60 -5.69 -0.18
C LEU A 205 2.12 -6.03 1.22
N ALA A 206 2.90 -7.11 1.33
CA ALA A 206 3.58 -7.45 2.57
C ALA A 206 4.88 -6.63 2.70
N VAL A 207 4.95 -5.80 3.74
CA VAL A 207 6.15 -5.07 4.13
C VAL A 207 6.81 -5.83 5.28
N SER A 208 7.97 -6.40 5.02
CA SER A 208 8.76 -7.12 5.99
C SER A 208 9.43 -6.16 6.98
N PRO A 209 9.75 -6.60 8.20
CA PRO A 209 10.53 -5.79 9.13
C PRO A 209 11.88 -5.37 8.56
N ALA A 210 12.39 -4.23 9.00
CA ALA A 210 13.75 -3.80 8.71
C ALA A 210 14.76 -4.81 9.27
N LEU A 211 15.92 -4.95 8.60
CA LEU A 211 17.01 -5.78 9.13
C LEU A 211 17.57 -5.16 10.40
N GLY A 212 17.92 -6.00 11.38
CA GLY A 212 18.44 -5.56 12.67
C GLY A 212 17.49 -5.86 13.83
N VAL A 213 17.88 -5.41 15.01
CA VAL A 213 17.12 -5.46 16.27
C VAL A 213 16.80 -4.03 16.68
N PHE A 214 15.52 -3.70 16.82
CA PHE A 214 15.06 -2.36 17.20
C PHE A 214 14.07 -2.48 18.38
N PRO A 215 14.56 -2.64 19.60
CA PRO A 215 13.70 -2.79 20.77
C PRO A 215 13.08 -1.46 21.20
N SER A 216 11.83 -1.51 21.65
CA SER A 216 11.13 -0.41 22.29
C SER A 216 10.29 -0.92 23.45
N VAL A 217 10.04 -0.05 24.43
CA VAL A 217 9.23 -0.39 25.62
C VAL A 217 7.76 -0.33 25.28
N LEU A 218 7.01 -1.39 25.62
CA LEU A 218 5.55 -1.42 25.56
C LEU A 218 4.93 -1.07 26.91
N ASP A 219 5.44 -1.72 27.98
CA ASP A 219 4.91 -1.56 29.32
C ASP A 219 5.97 -1.94 30.36
N TYR A 220 5.82 -1.43 31.57
CA TYR A 220 6.64 -1.84 32.70
C TYR A 220 5.84 -1.80 34.00
N HIS A 221 6.12 -2.71 34.89
CA HIS A 221 5.51 -2.71 36.22
C HIS A 221 6.45 -3.28 37.29
N VAL A 222 6.20 -2.88 38.55
CA VAL A 222 6.95 -3.31 39.70
C VAL A 222 6.08 -4.18 40.58
N ILE A 223 6.65 -5.30 41.03
CA ILE A 223 6.07 -6.20 42.01
C ILE A 223 6.86 -6.03 43.31
N GLY A 224 6.20 -5.59 44.38
CA GLY A 224 6.78 -5.26 45.66
C GLY A 224 6.66 -3.80 45.99
N ASP A 225 7.10 -3.43 47.19
CA ASP A 225 7.04 -2.05 47.69
C ASP A 225 8.35 -1.30 47.42
N LEU A 226 8.25 -0.11 46.82
CA LEU A 226 9.41 0.75 46.54
C LEU A 226 9.91 1.44 47.83
N VAL A 227 10.38 0.63 48.79
CA VAL A 227 10.87 1.07 50.09
C VAL A 227 12.32 0.66 50.27
N GLU A 228 13.13 1.59 50.78
CA GLU A 228 14.54 1.30 51.11
C GLU A 228 14.66 0.07 52.03
N GLY A 229 15.51 -0.86 51.68
CA GLY A 229 15.72 -2.12 52.39
C GLY A 229 14.90 -3.30 51.86
N GLU A 230 13.93 -3.07 51.00
CA GLU A 230 13.10 -4.12 50.38
C GLU A 230 13.66 -4.58 49.02
N ALA A 231 13.26 -5.76 48.62
CA ALA A 231 13.52 -6.28 47.29
C ALA A 231 12.29 -6.11 46.38
N VAL A 232 12.49 -5.64 45.19
CA VAL A 232 11.43 -5.48 44.19
C VAL A 232 11.77 -6.25 42.94
N ASN A 233 10.73 -6.70 42.24
CA ASN A 233 10.84 -7.31 40.93
C ASN A 233 10.27 -6.37 39.89
N ILE A 234 11.08 -5.96 38.92
CA ILE A 234 10.71 -5.07 37.80
C ILE A 234 10.61 -5.91 36.54
N ILE A 235 9.42 -5.89 35.94
CA ILE A 235 9.16 -6.55 34.67
C ILE A 235 8.99 -5.49 33.60
N VAL A 236 9.78 -5.56 32.55
CA VAL A 236 9.66 -4.68 31.37
C VAL A 236 9.24 -5.52 30.17
N THR A 237 8.10 -5.19 29.62
CA THR A 237 7.61 -5.78 28.36
C THR A 237 8.03 -4.88 27.21
N MET A 238 8.70 -5.47 26.24
CA MET A 238 9.28 -4.79 25.10
C MET A 238 8.84 -5.45 23.79
N GLN A 239 8.96 -4.70 22.71
CA GLN A 239 8.79 -5.22 21.37
C GLN A 239 10.04 -4.94 20.53
N ASN A 240 10.33 -5.82 19.60
CA ASN A 240 11.32 -5.63 18.56
C ASN A 240 10.61 -5.45 17.23
N THR A 241 10.87 -4.35 16.53
CA THR A 241 10.33 -4.08 15.19
C THR A 241 11.27 -4.52 14.07
N GLY A 242 12.41 -5.12 14.42
CA GLY A 242 13.41 -5.63 13.47
C GLY A 242 13.24 -7.11 13.13
N ALA A 243 13.75 -7.50 11.95
CA ALA A 243 13.67 -8.86 11.43
C ALA A 243 14.63 -9.84 12.10
N ASP A 244 15.63 -9.33 12.86
CA ASP A 244 16.66 -10.18 13.46
C ASP A 244 16.28 -10.61 14.88
N ILE A 245 16.67 -11.83 15.21
CA ILE A 245 16.69 -12.31 16.58
C ILE A 245 17.93 -11.75 17.26
N GLY A 246 17.80 -11.39 18.52
CA GLY A 246 18.91 -10.94 19.34
C GLY A 246 18.81 -11.49 20.75
N SER A 247 19.71 -11.04 21.59
CA SER A 247 19.69 -11.26 23.03
C SER A 247 19.91 -9.96 23.76
N GLY A 248 19.51 -9.90 25.02
CA GLY A 248 19.71 -8.71 25.83
C GLY A 248 19.50 -8.93 27.30
N ILE A 249 19.95 -7.95 28.09
CA ILE A 249 19.84 -7.94 29.56
C ILE A 249 19.25 -6.61 30.03
N LEU A 250 18.36 -6.67 31.00
CA LEU A 250 17.81 -5.50 31.69
C LEU A 250 18.69 -5.16 32.90
N CYS A 251 19.19 -3.94 32.97
CA CYS A 251 20.09 -3.51 34.04
C CYS A 251 19.60 -2.26 34.77
N SER A 252 19.94 -2.17 36.04
CA SER A 252 19.93 -0.95 36.86
C SER A 252 21.26 -0.79 37.56
N GLY A 253 22.03 0.20 37.17
CA GLY A 253 23.41 0.36 37.68
C GLY A 253 24.28 -0.83 37.29
N THR A 254 24.75 -1.59 38.33
CA THR A 254 25.57 -2.79 38.18
C THR A 254 24.79 -4.10 38.29
N VAL A 255 23.51 -4.05 38.62
CA VAL A 255 22.64 -5.22 38.75
C VAL A 255 21.95 -5.44 37.43
N CYS A 256 22.06 -6.65 36.87
CA CYS A 256 21.41 -7.01 35.62
C CYS A 256 20.59 -8.29 35.77
N SER A 257 19.59 -8.45 34.92
CA SER A 257 18.79 -9.67 34.78
C SER A 257 19.57 -10.80 34.17
N ASP A 258 18.95 -11.98 34.13
CA ASP A 258 19.35 -13.02 33.18
C ASP A 258 19.18 -12.53 31.73
N GLU A 259 19.93 -13.16 30.81
CA GLU A 259 19.82 -12.86 29.40
C GLU A 259 18.48 -13.36 28.84
N VAL A 260 17.80 -12.51 28.08
CA VAL A 260 16.52 -12.82 27.40
C VAL A 260 16.68 -12.79 25.90
N VAL A 261 15.92 -13.65 25.21
CA VAL A 261 15.87 -13.66 23.76
C VAL A 261 14.97 -12.53 23.27
N VAL A 262 15.50 -11.71 22.38
CA VAL A 262 14.76 -10.69 21.66
C VAL A 262 14.14 -11.33 20.43
N SER A 263 12.83 -11.54 20.45
CA SER A 263 12.08 -12.15 19.35
C SER A 263 12.13 -11.28 18.10
N ALA A 264 12.29 -11.87 16.92
CA ALA A 264 12.18 -11.16 15.65
C ALA A 264 10.74 -10.71 15.39
N ALA A 265 10.59 -9.59 14.70
CA ALA A 265 9.34 -9.19 14.10
C ALA A 265 9.10 -9.95 12.77
N ASP A 266 7.84 -10.06 12.40
CA ASP A 266 7.39 -10.57 11.10
C ASP A 266 6.35 -9.61 10.49
N PRO A 267 5.86 -9.83 9.24
CA PRO A 267 4.83 -8.96 8.66
C PRO A 267 3.49 -8.94 9.41
N ALA A 268 3.25 -9.90 10.33
CA ALA A 268 2.04 -9.94 11.15
C ALA A 268 2.16 -9.05 12.40
N GLY A 269 3.37 -8.67 12.79
CA GLY A 269 3.59 -7.77 13.90
C GLY A 269 4.98 -7.82 14.52
N PRO A 270 5.24 -6.95 15.52
CA PRO A 270 6.51 -6.92 16.23
C PRO A 270 6.71 -8.17 17.10
N GLY A 271 7.96 -8.55 17.28
CA GLY A 271 8.36 -9.62 18.21
C GLY A 271 8.24 -9.12 19.65
N VAL A 272 7.34 -9.68 20.46
CA VAL A 272 7.16 -9.29 21.88
C VAL A 272 7.97 -10.18 22.78
N PHE A 273 8.64 -9.58 23.78
CA PHE A 273 9.44 -10.27 24.80
C PHE A 273 9.41 -9.49 26.11
N SER A 274 9.82 -10.14 27.21
CA SER A 274 9.88 -9.48 28.52
C SER A 274 11.19 -9.79 29.21
N ALA A 275 11.71 -8.84 29.97
CA ALA A 275 12.86 -8.97 30.86
C ALA A 275 12.44 -8.69 32.30
N GLU A 276 12.98 -9.47 33.23
CA GLU A 276 12.68 -9.42 34.66
C GLU A 276 13.94 -9.13 35.45
N LEU A 277 13.93 -8.08 36.27
CA LEU A 277 15.05 -7.65 37.07
C LEU A 277 14.67 -7.59 38.55
N VAL A 278 15.39 -8.33 39.39
CA VAL A 278 15.25 -8.26 40.86
C VAL A 278 16.27 -7.27 41.43
N LEU A 279 15.78 -6.23 42.08
CA LEU A 279 16.59 -5.20 42.71
C LEU A 279 16.39 -5.19 44.24
N ASN A 280 17.51 -5.11 44.97
CA ASN A 280 17.50 -4.75 46.37
C ASN A 280 17.68 -3.23 46.52
N LEU A 281 16.70 -2.56 47.07
CA LEU A 281 16.66 -1.09 47.20
C LEU A 281 17.49 -0.65 48.41
N ASN A 282 18.79 -0.43 48.23
CA ASN A 282 19.70 -0.10 49.32
C ASN A 282 19.73 1.39 49.67
N ASN A 283 19.10 2.24 48.89
CA ASN A 283 19.02 3.69 49.10
C ASN A 283 17.78 4.26 48.39
N THR A 284 17.58 5.57 48.48
CA THR A 284 16.46 6.29 47.85
C THR A 284 16.82 6.91 46.50
N ASP A 285 17.88 6.42 45.85
CA ASP A 285 18.26 6.89 44.51
C ASP A 285 17.22 6.49 43.46
N PRO A 286 17.07 7.26 42.38
CA PRO A 286 16.22 6.90 41.28
C PRO A 286 16.63 5.57 40.63
N ILE A 287 15.64 4.76 40.26
CA ILE A 287 15.89 3.50 39.52
C ILE A 287 16.12 3.84 38.07
N ASN A 288 17.36 3.77 37.60
CA ASN A 288 17.70 3.98 36.19
C ASN A 288 17.75 2.63 35.48
N LEU A 289 16.76 2.39 34.64
CA LEU A 289 16.65 1.15 33.86
C LEU A 289 17.24 1.32 32.47
N ARG A 290 17.98 0.32 32.02
CA ARG A 290 18.46 0.24 30.65
C ARG A 290 18.44 -1.20 30.16
N PHE A 291 18.06 -1.37 28.91
CA PHE A 291 18.15 -2.68 28.22
C PHE A 291 19.33 -2.66 27.26
N VAL A 292 20.29 -3.54 27.47
CA VAL A 292 21.48 -3.70 26.64
C VAL A 292 21.24 -4.91 25.76
N TRP A 293 21.35 -4.74 24.46
CA TRP A 293 21.04 -5.79 23.49
C TRP A 293 22.11 -5.96 22.42
N SER A 294 22.15 -7.15 21.81
CA SER A 294 22.98 -7.46 20.66
C SER A 294 22.21 -8.34 19.67
N SER A 295 22.57 -8.24 18.38
CA SER A 295 22.05 -9.09 17.30
C SER A 295 23.16 -9.96 16.77
N ASP A 296 22.91 -11.27 16.70
CA ASP A 296 23.87 -12.25 16.20
C ASP A 296 24.10 -12.13 14.68
N SER A 297 23.04 -11.79 13.92
CA SER A 297 23.08 -11.78 12.46
C SER A 297 23.60 -10.48 11.87
N ALA A 298 23.25 -9.33 12.47
CA ALA A 298 23.66 -8.02 11.97
C ALA A 298 24.92 -7.46 12.64
N GLY A 299 25.44 -8.14 13.69
CA GLY A 299 26.57 -7.65 14.46
C GLY A 299 26.31 -6.27 15.09
N SER A 300 25.03 -5.91 15.28
CA SER A 300 24.63 -4.67 15.90
C SER A 300 24.39 -4.85 17.40
N GLU A 301 24.73 -3.84 18.16
CA GLU A 301 24.50 -3.76 19.59
C GLU A 301 23.98 -2.38 19.96
N GLY A 302 23.26 -2.27 21.06
CA GLY A 302 22.72 -1.00 21.49
C GLY A 302 22.25 -0.99 22.94
N VAL A 303 21.86 0.18 23.37
CA VAL A 303 21.31 0.43 24.70
C VAL A 303 20.01 1.20 24.54
N LEU A 304 18.95 0.69 25.14
CA LEU A 304 17.67 1.36 25.26
C LEU A 304 17.55 1.87 26.70
N GLU A 305 17.58 3.18 26.89
CA GLU A 305 17.27 3.80 28.18
C GLU A 305 15.75 3.76 28.38
N ILE A 306 15.33 3.36 29.59
CA ILE A 306 13.92 3.19 29.95
C ILE A 306 13.51 4.26 30.94
N ASP A 307 12.78 5.26 30.45
CA ASP A 307 12.23 6.30 31.31
C ASP A 307 11.17 5.69 32.22
N ASN A 308 11.29 5.98 33.52
CA ASN A 308 10.34 5.56 34.54
C ASN A 308 10.20 6.59 35.66
N ASP A 309 9.09 6.55 36.40
CA ASP A 309 8.72 7.48 37.46
C ASP A 309 8.93 6.86 38.84
N TYR A 310 9.72 5.81 38.96
CA TYR A 310 9.87 5.09 40.23
C TYR A 310 10.65 5.88 41.27
N VAL A 311 10.00 6.13 42.40
CA VAL A 311 10.58 6.81 43.56
C VAL A 311 10.67 5.84 44.70
N VAL A 312 11.88 5.59 45.17
CA VAL A 312 12.14 4.77 46.39
C VAL A 312 11.92 5.63 47.61
N VAL A 313 11.06 5.16 48.51
CA VAL A 313 10.72 5.85 49.76
C VAL A 313 11.59 5.33 50.88
N SER A 314 12.15 6.23 51.71
CA SER A 314 12.93 5.85 52.88
C SER A 314 12.08 5.11 53.92
N GLN A 315 12.62 4.04 54.48
CA GLN A 315 12.00 3.28 55.55
C GLN A 315 11.54 4.14 56.72
N TRP A 316 12.24 5.24 56.99
CA TRP A 316 11.93 6.17 58.08
C TRP A 316 10.75 7.12 57.81
N GLN A 317 10.36 7.27 56.58
CA GLN A 317 9.23 8.16 56.22
C GLN A 317 7.88 7.59 56.63
N MET A 318 7.69 6.26 56.51
CA MET A 318 6.42 5.63 56.90
C MET A 318 6.14 5.72 58.43
N PRO A 319 7.06 5.33 59.34
CA PRO A 319 6.84 5.50 60.77
C PRO A 319 6.65 6.96 61.17
N MET A 320 7.37 7.88 60.54
CA MET A 320 7.27 9.31 60.86
C MET A 320 5.92 9.90 60.44
N GLN A 321 5.38 9.50 59.31
CA GLN A 321 4.03 9.91 58.86
C GLN A 321 2.94 9.38 59.78
N VAL A 322 3.04 8.13 60.24
CA VAL A 322 2.13 7.55 61.21
C VAL A 322 2.26 8.27 62.58
N LEU A 323 3.49 8.56 63.01
CA LEU A 323 3.74 9.30 64.24
C LEU A 323 3.15 10.72 64.18
N LEU A 324 3.33 11.43 63.09
CA LEU A 324 2.74 12.74 62.85
C LEU A 324 1.21 12.69 62.83
N GLY A 325 0.63 11.65 62.21
CA GLY A 325 -0.81 11.42 62.23
C GLY A 325 -1.34 11.19 63.64
N VAL A 326 -0.70 10.32 64.39
CA VAL A 326 -1.07 10.06 65.81
C VAL A 326 -0.93 11.32 66.69
N LEU A 327 0.17 12.07 66.54
CA LEU A 327 0.38 13.33 67.22
C LEU A 327 -0.70 14.37 66.91
N SER A 328 -1.10 14.45 65.61
CA SER A 328 -2.15 15.35 65.14
C SER A 328 -3.51 15.00 65.80
N VAL A 329 -3.85 13.72 65.87
CA VAL A 329 -5.06 13.22 66.51
C VAL A 329 -5.03 13.50 68.01
N LEU A 330 -3.89 13.27 68.69
CA LEU A 330 -3.73 13.56 70.12
C LEU A 330 -3.86 15.04 70.38
N MET A 331 -3.28 15.93 69.59
CA MET A 331 -3.44 17.38 69.72
C MET A 331 -4.90 17.80 69.50
N LEU A 332 -5.60 17.22 68.58
CA LEU A 332 -7.02 17.49 68.35
C LEU A 332 -7.88 17.06 69.49
N LEU A 333 -7.62 15.91 70.12
CA LEU A 333 -8.29 15.41 71.29
C LEU A 333 -7.98 16.29 72.51
N ALA A 334 -6.73 16.71 72.75
CA ALA A 334 -6.33 17.63 73.81
C ALA A 334 -7.00 19.02 73.65
N TRP A 335 -7.10 19.51 72.41
CA TRP A 335 -7.81 20.77 72.14
C TRP A 335 -9.31 20.67 72.44
N LEU A 336 -9.95 19.57 72.03
CA LEU A 336 -11.35 19.31 72.33
C LEU A 336 -11.60 19.18 73.83
N ALA A 337 -10.73 18.45 74.57
CA ALA A 337 -10.83 18.34 76.01
C ALA A 337 -10.65 19.70 76.71
N HIS A 338 -9.69 20.51 76.29
CA HIS A 338 -9.52 21.86 76.79
C HIS A 338 -10.74 22.77 76.59
N ARG A 339 -11.36 22.65 75.44
CA ARG A 339 -12.57 23.41 75.09
C ARG A 339 -13.78 22.99 75.91
N THR A 340 -13.94 21.69 76.18
CA THR A 340 -15.06 21.19 77.02
C THR A 340 -14.87 21.53 78.49
N TRP A 341 -13.65 21.45 79.06
CA TRP A 341 -13.36 21.80 80.46
C TRP A 341 -13.37 23.32 80.71
N GLY A 342 -12.95 24.11 79.69
CA GLY A 342 -12.99 25.56 79.77
C GLY A 342 -14.40 26.16 79.88
N THR A 343 -15.39 25.42 79.41
CA THR A 343 -16.82 25.85 79.45
C THR A 343 -17.52 25.51 80.76
N GLU A 344 -16.99 24.57 81.57
CA GLU A 344 -17.58 24.24 82.89
C GLU A 344 -17.15 25.14 84.02
N SER A 345 -16.01 25.87 83.90
CA SER A 345 -15.51 26.77 84.97
C SER A 345 -16.15 28.16 84.92
N GLN A 346 -17.12 28.44 84.09
CA GLN A 346 -17.83 29.73 84.02
C GLN A 346 -19.34 29.62 84.32
N ARG A 347 -19.78 28.71 85.18
CA ARG A 347 -21.13 28.79 85.74
C ARG A 347 -21.03 29.33 87.14
N PRO A 348 -21.73 30.42 87.48
CA PRO A 348 -21.74 31.01 88.80
C PRO A 348 -22.55 30.17 89.83
#